data_90e22bf25183361c1ef1a32dc903a30d
#
_entry.id   90e22bf25183361c1ef1a32dc903a30d
#
_cell.length_a   1.000
_cell.length_b   1.000
_cell.length_c   1.000
_cell.angle_alpha   90.00
_cell.angle_beta   90.00
_cell.angle_gamma   90.00
#
_symmetry.space_group_name_H-M   'P 1'
#
loop_
_entity.id
_entity.type
_entity.pdbx_description
1 polymer ?
#
loop_
_entity_poly.entity_id
_entity_poly.type
_entity_poly.pdbx_seq_one_letter_code
_entity_poly.pdbx_strand_id
1 'polypeptide(L)'
;GINRTAKSNYSGYSYSGYMEGGYAVKRNGWALTPLLSLQMMRLELNDYTETEAGDLNLNVGRQRYNLFQTGLGAKMAYPIQKKNFRIIPELHAKWLYDFAGDPQQTTSTFTGGGAPFVTKGIDPPRSSGNIGAKLTFLTSSDWSLSLNYDLEMKTDFYSHNGWISLRYEF
;
A
#
# COMPACT_ATOMS: atom_id res chain seq x y z
N GLY A 1 -23.76 34.49 -10.79
CA GLY A 1 -23.02 33.24 -10.95
C GLY A 1 -23.75 32.08 -10.26
N ILE A 2 -23.68 30.88 -10.79
CA ILE A 2 -24.23 29.68 -10.17
C ILE A 2 -23.30 29.28 -9.01
N ASN A 3 -23.81 29.30 -7.78
CA ASN A 3 -23.10 28.83 -6.59
C ASN A 3 -23.90 27.65 -6.03
N ARG A 4 -23.49 26.42 -6.41
CA ARG A 4 -24.10 25.16 -5.95
C ARG A 4 -23.01 24.19 -5.51
N THR A 5 -23.27 23.45 -4.45
CA THR A 5 -22.37 22.42 -3.95
C THR A 5 -23.06 21.07 -4.08
N ALA A 6 -22.48 20.18 -4.89
CA ALA A 6 -22.97 18.80 -4.97
C ALA A 6 -22.49 18.01 -3.75
N LYS A 7 -23.34 17.14 -3.24
CA LYS A 7 -23.05 16.17 -2.18
C LYS A 7 -23.25 14.76 -2.68
N SER A 8 -22.43 13.83 -2.21
CA SER A 8 -22.59 12.42 -2.56
C SER A 8 -22.42 11.53 -1.33
N ASN A 9 -23.12 10.42 -1.35
CA ASN A 9 -22.93 9.31 -0.42
C ASN A 9 -22.78 8.04 -1.24
N TYR A 10 -21.65 7.37 -1.08
CA TYR A 10 -21.35 6.16 -1.81
C TYR A 10 -20.77 5.10 -0.88
N SER A 11 -20.91 3.86 -1.27
CA SER A 11 -20.36 2.70 -0.58
C SER A 11 -19.45 1.91 -1.51
N GLY A 12 -18.58 1.14 -0.92
CA GLY A 12 -17.70 0.25 -1.65
C GLY A 12 -17.15 -0.85 -0.74
N TYR A 13 -16.47 -1.78 -1.34
CA TYR A 13 -15.79 -2.85 -0.63
C TYR A 13 -14.44 -3.13 -1.26
N SER A 14 -13.51 -3.61 -0.44
CA SER A 14 -12.19 -4.00 -0.89
C SER A 14 -11.83 -5.38 -0.36
N TYR A 15 -11.12 -6.12 -1.20
CA TYR A 15 -10.49 -7.38 -0.83
C TYR A 15 -9.00 -7.23 -1.07
N SER A 16 -8.19 -7.70 -0.13
CA SER A 16 -6.74 -7.70 -0.29
C SER A 16 -6.13 -8.96 0.28
N GLY A 17 -5.06 -9.41 -0.34
CA GLY A 17 -4.24 -10.51 0.13
C GLY A 17 -2.76 -10.18 -0.10
N TYR A 18 -1.91 -10.54 0.86
CA TYR A 18 -0.47 -10.40 0.78
C TYR A 18 0.20 -11.68 1.23
N MET A 19 1.22 -12.08 0.48
CA MET A 19 2.07 -13.24 0.80
C MET A 19 3.52 -12.86 0.55
N GLU A 20 4.41 -13.20 1.48
CA GLU A 20 5.85 -13.04 1.33
C GLU A 20 6.55 -14.30 1.82
N GLY A 21 7.53 -14.74 1.06
CA GLY A 21 8.39 -15.86 1.40
C GLY A 21 9.85 -15.51 1.21
N GLY A 22 10.73 -16.15 1.99
CA GLY A 22 12.16 -15.98 1.88
C GLY A 22 12.93 -17.08 2.58
N TYR A 23 14.22 -17.23 2.23
CA TYR A 23 15.10 -18.21 2.83
C TYR A 23 16.33 -17.53 3.43
N ALA A 24 16.49 -17.63 4.76
CA ALA A 24 17.58 -16.98 5.48
C ALA A 24 18.89 -17.76 5.36
N VAL A 25 19.88 -17.19 4.68
CA VAL A 25 21.26 -17.67 4.62
C VAL A 25 22.07 -16.96 5.71
N LYS A 26 22.59 -17.73 6.67
CA LYS A 26 23.35 -17.20 7.81
C LYS A 26 24.85 -17.44 7.61
N ARG A 27 25.67 -16.37 7.74
CA ARG A 27 27.14 -16.44 7.68
C ARG A 27 27.78 -15.34 8.53
N ASN A 28 28.72 -15.70 9.37
CA ASN A 28 29.48 -14.74 10.20
C ASN A 28 28.62 -13.77 11.02
N GLY A 29 27.48 -14.25 11.57
CA GLY A 29 26.57 -13.44 12.34
C GLY A 29 25.53 -12.66 11.49
N TRP A 30 25.73 -12.53 10.19
CA TRP A 30 24.78 -11.95 9.26
C TRP A 30 23.72 -12.95 8.81
N ALA A 31 22.51 -12.48 8.63
CA ALA A 31 21.43 -13.20 7.98
C ALA A 31 21.00 -12.44 6.73
N LEU A 32 21.25 -13.00 5.56
CA LEU A 32 20.76 -12.48 4.27
C LEU A 32 19.56 -13.33 3.84
N THR A 33 18.44 -12.70 3.54
CA THR A 33 17.20 -13.37 3.16
C THR A 33 16.72 -12.83 1.83
N PRO A 34 16.89 -13.52 0.71
CA PRO A 34 16.17 -13.21 -0.52
C PRO A 34 14.67 -13.34 -0.27
N LEU A 35 13.90 -12.43 -0.85
CA LEU A 35 12.46 -12.27 -0.64
C LEU A 35 11.72 -12.32 -1.98
N LEU A 36 10.61 -13.03 -1.97
CA LEU A 36 9.61 -12.99 -3.02
C LEU A 36 8.26 -12.66 -2.38
N SER A 37 7.55 -11.68 -2.92
CA SER A 37 6.21 -11.30 -2.43
C SER A 37 5.20 -11.25 -3.55
N LEU A 38 3.94 -11.45 -3.17
CA LEU A 38 2.77 -11.34 -4.02
C LEU A 38 1.71 -10.56 -3.25
N GLN A 39 1.16 -9.53 -3.89
CA GLN A 39 0.06 -8.74 -3.37
C GLN A 39 -1.06 -8.67 -4.39
N MET A 40 -2.28 -8.87 -3.92
CA MET A 40 -3.50 -8.70 -4.70
C MET A 40 -4.42 -7.78 -3.94
N MET A 41 -5.05 -6.85 -4.64
CA MET A 41 -6.11 -6.02 -4.08
C MET A 41 -7.15 -5.72 -5.15
N ARG A 42 -8.40 -5.73 -4.76
CA ARG A 42 -9.52 -5.24 -5.55
C ARG A 42 -10.37 -4.33 -4.70
N LEU A 43 -10.59 -3.12 -5.17
CA LEU A 43 -11.50 -2.14 -4.61
C LEU A 43 -12.63 -1.91 -5.61
N GLU A 44 -13.88 -2.04 -5.18
CA GLU A 44 -15.06 -1.67 -5.95
C GLU A 44 -15.82 -0.57 -5.24
N LEU A 45 -16.07 0.53 -5.92
CA LEU A 45 -16.97 1.59 -5.50
C LEU A 45 -18.25 1.48 -6.30
N ASN A 46 -19.38 1.44 -5.62
CA ASN A 46 -20.68 1.40 -6.26
C ASN A 46 -20.95 2.70 -7.00
N ASP A 47 -21.80 2.61 -8.01
CA ASP A 47 -22.37 3.79 -8.66
C ASP A 47 -23.16 4.64 -7.65
N TYR A 48 -23.19 5.93 -7.88
CA TYR A 48 -23.90 6.88 -7.04
C TYR A 48 -24.38 8.10 -7.84
N THR A 49 -25.37 8.78 -7.28
CA THR A 49 -25.88 10.05 -7.81
C THR A 49 -25.60 11.15 -6.80
N GLU A 50 -25.08 12.26 -7.26
CA GLU A 50 -24.94 13.48 -6.47
C GLU A 50 -26.28 14.14 -6.22
N THR A 51 -26.37 14.95 -5.17
CA THR A 51 -27.55 15.70 -4.73
C THR A 51 -27.19 17.16 -4.47
N GLU A 52 -28.21 18.02 -4.27
CA GLU A 52 -28.11 19.45 -3.89
C GLU A 52 -27.62 20.41 -4.99
N ALA A 53 -27.14 19.94 -6.15
CA ALA A 53 -26.73 20.81 -7.25
C ALA A 53 -27.76 20.88 -8.39
N GLY A 54 -28.92 20.19 -8.28
CA GLY A 54 -29.96 20.15 -9.31
C GLY A 54 -29.45 19.45 -10.57
N ASP A 55 -29.71 20.04 -11.75
CA ASP A 55 -29.32 19.48 -13.04
C ASP A 55 -27.78 19.30 -13.23
N LEU A 56 -26.99 19.94 -12.37
CA LEU A 56 -25.52 19.82 -12.37
C LEU A 56 -25.01 18.65 -11.52
N ASN A 57 -25.88 17.92 -10.84
CA ASN A 57 -25.49 16.67 -10.18
C ASN A 57 -25.00 15.64 -11.20
N LEU A 58 -24.08 14.80 -10.78
CA LEU A 58 -23.55 13.70 -11.60
C LEU A 58 -24.14 12.35 -11.17
N ASN A 59 -24.49 11.56 -12.17
CA ASN A 59 -24.58 10.11 -12.05
C ASN A 59 -23.21 9.56 -12.33
N VAL A 60 -22.55 8.99 -11.33
CA VAL A 60 -21.20 8.45 -11.42
C VAL A 60 -21.26 6.93 -11.46
N GLY A 61 -20.73 6.36 -12.53
CA GLY A 61 -20.71 4.91 -12.73
C GLY A 61 -19.78 4.18 -11.75
N ARG A 62 -20.03 2.89 -11.61
CA ARG A 62 -19.21 2.00 -10.77
C ARG A 62 -17.73 2.09 -11.15
N GLN A 63 -16.87 2.11 -10.14
CA GLN A 63 -15.42 2.16 -10.31
C GLN A 63 -14.78 0.89 -9.75
N ARG A 64 -13.72 0.42 -10.42
CA ARG A 64 -12.97 -0.77 -10.03
C ARG A 64 -11.49 -0.49 -10.09
N TYR A 65 -10.79 -0.88 -9.03
CA TYR A 65 -9.34 -0.76 -8.90
C TYR A 65 -8.78 -2.14 -8.60
N ASN A 66 -7.86 -2.59 -9.43
CA ASN A 66 -7.18 -3.87 -9.24
C ASN A 66 -5.69 -3.60 -9.07
N LEU A 67 -5.08 -4.31 -8.14
CA LEU A 67 -3.64 -4.41 -7.95
C LEU A 67 -3.27 -5.88 -8.02
N PHE A 68 -2.31 -6.22 -8.85
CA PHE A 68 -1.66 -7.53 -8.88
C PHE A 68 -0.15 -7.31 -8.97
N GLN A 69 0.49 -7.28 -7.80
CA GLN A 69 1.87 -6.88 -7.67
C GLN A 69 2.74 -8.03 -7.20
N THR A 70 3.89 -8.21 -7.84
CA THR A 70 4.95 -9.08 -7.35
C THR A 70 6.11 -8.24 -6.85
N GLY A 71 6.85 -8.77 -5.86
CA GLY A 71 8.04 -8.14 -5.32
C GLY A 71 9.21 -9.10 -5.25
N LEU A 72 10.37 -8.66 -5.72
CA LEU A 72 11.64 -9.36 -5.57
C LEU A 72 12.60 -8.48 -4.78
N GLY A 73 13.24 -9.05 -3.78
CA GLY A 73 14.12 -8.26 -2.92
C GLY A 73 15.04 -9.08 -2.03
N ALA A 74 15.65 -8.40 -1.09
CA ALA A 74 16.47 -9.02 -0.07
C ALA A 74 16.37 -8.23 1.24
N LYS A 75 16.55 -8.96 2.34
CA LYS A 75 16.64 -8.46 3.69
C LYS A 75 17.96 -8.90 4.30
N MET A 76 18.62 -8.00 5.01
CA MET A 76 19.86 -8.24 5.72
C MET A 76 19.68 -7.87 7.19
N ALA A 77 20.00 -8.79 8.09
CA ALA A 77 19.91 -8.59 9.53
C ALA A 77 21.21 -9.01 10.23
N TYR A 78 21.54 -8.31 11.31
CA TYR A 78 22.69 -8.63 12.15
C TYR A 78 22.30 -8.68 13.63
N PRO A 79 21.94 -9.85 14.19
CA PRO A 79 21.57 -9.98 15.59
C PRO A 79 22.76 -9.73 16.53
N ILE A 80 22.63 -8.74 17.41
CA ILE A 80 23.60 -8.37 18.43
C ILE A 80 23.08 -8.87 19.79
N GLN A 81 23.71 -9.90 20.32
CA GLN A 81 23.36 -10.46 21.63
C GLN A 81 24.11 -9.77 22.74
N LYS A 82 23.39 -9.31 23.76
CA LYS A 82 23.90 -8.79 25.04
C LYS A 82 23.37 -9.64 26.19
N LYS A 83 23.88 -9.43 27.40
CA LYS A 83 23.53 -10.25 28.57
C LYS A 83 22.02 -10.28 28.86
N ASN A 84 21.34 -9.14 28.77
CA ASN A 84 19.91 -8.99 29.16
C ASN A 84 19.00 -8.56 28.02
N PHE A 85 19.54 -8.34 26.81
CA PHE A 85 18.76 -7.93 25.66
C PHE A 85 19.43 -8.35 24.34
N ARG A 86 18.64 -8.39 23.29
CA ARG A 86 19.09 -8.61 21.92
C ARG A 86 18.60 -7.47 21.04
N ILE A 87 19.49 -6.94 20.22
CA ILE A 87 19.16 -5.92 19.20
C ILE A 87 19.31 -6.56 17.84
N ILE A 88 18.34 -6.36 16.97
CA ILE A 88 18.37 -6.86 15.60
C ILE A 88 18.14 -5.68 14.67
N PRO A 89 19.19 -5.00 14.19
CA PRO A 89 19.12 -4.13 13.04
C PRO A 89 18.86 -4.94 11.78
N GLU A 90 17.97 -4.45 10.94
CA GLU A 90 17.57 -5.05 9.69
C GLU A 90 17.43 -3.96 8.63
N LEU A 91 17.93 -4.23 7.43
CA LEU A 91 17.71 -3.43 6.23
C LEU A 91 17.06 -4.31 5.16
N HIS A 92 16.18 -3.74 4.37
CA HIS A 92 15.62 -4.44 3.23
C HIS A 92 15.51 -3.52 2.02
N ALA A 93 15.53 -4.14 0.84
CA ALA A 93 15.24 -3.49 -0.41
C ALA A 93 14.42 -4.45 -1.28
N LYS A 94 13.38 -3.94 -1.92
CA LYS A 94 12.51 -4.70 -2.83
C LYS A 94 12.23 -3.89 -4.09
N TRP A 95 12.23 -4.55 -5.21
CA TRP A 95 11.65 -4.07 -6.45
C TRP A 95 10.28 -4.70 -6.60
N LEU A 96 9.28 -3.87 -6.90
CA LEU A 96 7.88 -4.25 -7.00
C LEU A 96 7.40 -3.95 -8.42
N TYR A 97 6.60 -4.86 -8.98
CA TYR A 97 6.01 -4.69 -10.30
C TYR A 97 4.52 -5.03 -10.29
N ASP A 98 3.69 -4.07 -10.71
CA ASP A 98 2.24 -4.21 -10.81
C ASP A 98 1.83 -4.62 -12.22
N PHE A 99 1.22 -5.81 -12.35
CA PHE A 99 0.73 -6.35 -13.61
C PHE A 99 -0.66 -5.84 -13.99
N ALA A 100 -1.43 -5.32 -13.02
CA ALA A 100 -2.79 -4.85 -13.20
C ALA A 100 -2.94 -3.31 -13.18
N GLY A 101 -1.81 -2.58 -13.17
CA GLY A 101 -1.78 -1.11 -13.08
C GLY A 101 -2.37 -0.44 -14.31
N ASP A 102 -3.69 -0.45 -14.45
CA ASP A 102 -4.40 0.25 -15.50
C ASP A 102 -4.84 1.65 -15.06
N PRO A 103 -4.85 2.64 -15.99
CA PRO A 103 -5.34 3.98 -15.70
C PRO A 103 -6.78 3.96 -15.21
N GLN A 104 -7.06 4.72 -14.17
CA GLN A 104 -8.40 4.84 -13.62
C GLN A 104 -9.29 5.61 -14.60
N GLN A 105 -10.51 5.13 -14.82
CA GLN A 105 -11.50 5.79 -15.65
C GLN A 105 -12.86 5.82 -14.94
N THR A 106 -13.46 6.99 -14.91
CA THR A 106 -14.80 7.19 -14.34
C THR A 106 -15.71 7.75 -15.41
N THR A 107 -16.83 7.07 -15.67
CA THR A 107 -17.87 7.55 -16.57
C THR A 107 -18.91 8.28 -15.74
N SER A 108 -19.23 9.49 -16.15
CA SER A 108 -20.25 10.33 -15.47
C SER A 108 -21.21 10.92 -16.48
N THR A 109 -22.44 11.23 -16.01
CA THR A 109 -23.48 11.90 -16.80
C THR A 109 -24.18 12.92 -15.91
N PHE A 110 -24.49 14.11 -16.41
CA PHE A 110 -25.30 15.07 -15.66
C PHE A 110 -26.74 14.57 -15.50
N THR A 111 -27.34 14.79 -14.34
CA THR A 111 -28.76 14.43 -14.08
C THR A 111 -29.71 15.23 -14.92
N GLY A 112 -29.35 16.47 -15.28
CA GLY A 112 -30.13 17.33 -16.21
C GLY A 112 -30.08 16.90 -17.67
N GLY A 113 -29.34 15.81 -17.99
CA GLY A 113 -29.21 15.27 -19.33
C GLY A 113 -27.89 15.60 -20.01
N GLY A 114 -27.69 15.07 -21.21
CA GLY A 114 -26.46 15.20 -21.97
C GLY A 114 -25.79 13.87 -22.24
N ALA A 115 -24.70 13.88 -23.02
CA ALA A 115 -23.90 12.69 -23.29
C ALA A 115 -23.02 12.31 -22.09
N PRO A 116 -22.80 11.01 -21.82
CA PRO A 116 -21.81 10.57 -20.87
C PRO A 116 -20.42 11.08 -21.23
N PHE A 117 -19.62 11.39 -20.23
CA PHE A 117 -18.21 11.74 -20.39
C PHE A 117 -17.33 10.87 -19.50
N VAL A 118 -16.09 10.66 -19.93
CA VAL A 118 -15.12 9.85 -19.22
C VAL A 118 -14.02 10.74 -18.66
N THR A 119 -13.84 10.70 -17.36
CA THR A 119 -12.69 11.30 -16.68
C THR A 119 -11.62 10.23 -16.51
N LYS A 120 -10.43 10.51 -17.04
CA LYS A 120 -9.25 9.66 -16.85
C LYS A 120 -8.46 10.18 -15.65
N GLY A 121 -8.17 9.29 -14.73
CA GLY A 121 -7.27 9.54 -13.60
C GLY A 121 -5.81 9.38 -13.99
N ILE A 122 -4.96 9.32 -12.97
CA ILE A 122 -3.52 9.11 -13.12
C ILE A 122 -3.26 7.72 -13.68
N ASP A 123 -2.29 7.60 -14.58
CA ASP A 123 -1.72 6.32 -15.02
C ASP A 123 -0.67 5.90 -13.96
N PRO A 124 -0.93 4.87 -13.14
CA PRO A 124 -0.02 4.52 -12.06
C PRO A 124 1.24 3.86 -12.63
N PRO A 125 2.45 4.27 -12.20
CA PRO A 125 3.68 3.59 -12.57
C PRO A 125 3.64 2.13 -12.15
N ARG A 126 3.92 1.21 -13.06
CA ARG A 126 3.91 -0.23 -12.79
C ARG A 126 5.09 -0.71 -11.95
N SER A 127 6.21 0.01 -12.01
CA SER A 127 7.44 -0.32 -11.29
C SER A 127 7.63 0.60 -10.10
N SER A 128 7.96 0.01 -8.94
CA SER A 128 8.34 0.75 -7.74
C SER A 128 9.50 0.08 -7.00
N GLY A 129 10.23 0.90 -6.24
CA GLY A 129 11.26 0.45 -5.31
C GLY A 129 10.79 0.68 -3.87
N ASN A 130 11.11 -0.24 -2.98
CA ASN A 130 10.92 -0.08 -1.55
C ASN A 130 12.25 -0.33 -0.84
N ILE A 131 12.66 0.60 0.02
CA ILE A 131 13.82 0.46 0.89
C ILE A 131 13.35 0.73 2.31
N GLY A 132 13.74 -0.14 3.23
CA GLY A 132 13.34 0.04 4.62
C GLY A 132 14.38 -0.41 5.62
N ALA A 133 14.22 0.08 6.84
CA ALA A 133 15.02 -0.26 8.00
C ALA A 133 14.10 -0.66 9.17
N LYS A 134 14.54 -1.67 9.91
CA LYS A 134 13.87 -2.11 11.13
C LYS A 134 14.90 -2.29 12.24
N LEU A 135 14.56 -1.84 13.43
CA LEU A 135 15.36 -2.07 14.63
C LEU A 135 14.46 -2.75 15.66
N THR A 136 14.81 -3.98 16.00
CA THR A 136 14.07 -4.77 17.01
C THR A 136 14.90 -4.92 18.27
N PHE A 137 14.28 -4.59 19.41
CA PHE A 137 14.80 -4.81 20.75
C PHE A 137 14.01 -5.94 21.40
N LEU A 138 14.71 -6.97 21.84
CA LEU A 138 14.15 -8.10 22.59
C LEU A 138 14.74 -8.08 23.99
N THR A 139 13.91 -8.10 25.00
CA THR A 139 14.34 -8.18 26.40
C THR A 139 14.25 -9.62 26.90
N SER A 140 14.91 -9.92 28.01
CA SER A 140 14.75 -11.22 28.71
C SER A 140 13.40 -11.36 29.43
N SER A 141 12.55 -10.33 29.42
CA SER A 141 11.25 -10.27 30.10
C SER A 141 10.09 -10.38 29.11
N ASP A 142 10.28 -11.11 28.03
CA ASP A 142 9.27 -11.41 26.98
C ASP A 142 8.66 -10.17 26.28
N TRP A 143 9.30 -9.01 26.44
CA TRP A 143 8.96 -7.79 25.72
C TRP A 143 9.80 -7.65 24.45
N SER A 144 9.13 -7.25 23.36
CA SER A 144 9.82 -6.82 22.14
C SER A 144 9.28 -5.46 21.67
N LEU A 145 10.21 -4.58 21.32
CA LEU A 145 9.94 -3.28 20.70
C LEU A 145 10.55 -3.28 19.31
N SER A 146 9.78 -2.91 18.30
CA SER A 146 10.29 -2.73 16.94
C SER A 146 9.99 -1.32 16.43
N LEU A 147 11.02 -0.68 15.88
CA LEU A 147 10.92 0.57 15.13
C LEU A 147 11.10 0.23 13.66
N ASN A 148 10.20 0.70 12.82
CA ASN A 148 10.19 0.41 11.39
C ASN A 148 10.09 1.69 10.60
N TYR A 149 10.79 1.73 9.47
CA TYR A 149 10.72 2.80 8.49
C TYR A 149 10.82 2.24 7.08
N ASP A 150 9.94 2.67 6.20
CA ASP A 150 9.89 2.28 4.79
C ASP A 150 9.77 3.51 3.90
N LEU A 151 10.57 3.55 2.86
CA LEU A 151 10.51 4.49 1.76
C LEU A 151 10.08 3.73 0.50
N GLU A 152 8.93 4.07 -0.04
CA GLU A 152 8.50 3.61 -1.36
C GLU A 152 8.73 4.71 -2.40
N MET A 153 9.29 4.33 -3.53
CA MET A 153 9.64 5.22 -4.63
C MET A 153 8.98 4.72 -5.92
N LYS A 154 8.20 5.60 -6.54
CA LYS A 154 7.65 5.43 -7.90
C LYS A 154 8.03 6.64 -8.73
N THR A 155 7.84 6.57 -10.04
CA THR A 155 7.94 7.77 -10.88
C THR A 155 7.02 8.85 -10.32
N ASP A 156 7.56 10.02 -10.04
CA ASP A 156 6.86 11.20 -9.52
C ASP A 156 6.12 11.02 -8.17
N PHE A 157 6.47 9.98 -7.40
CA PHE A 157 5.85 9.72 -6.12
C PHE A 157 6.81 9.11 -5.10
N TYR A 158 6.79 9.66 -3.89
CA TYR A 158 7.51 9.11 -2.72
C TYR A 158 6.55 8.95 -1.55
N SER A 159 6.62 7.83 -0.87
CA SER A 159 5.86 7.57 0.35
C SER A 159 6.79 7.18 1.48
N HIS A 160 6.64 7.83 2.62
CA HIS A 160 7.38 7.55 3.84
C HIS A 160 6.43 6.94 4.86
N ASN A 161 6.73 5.74 5.32
CA ASN A 161 5.94 5.04 6.32
C ASN A 161 6.81 4.72 7.54
N GLY A 162 6.33 5.06 8.73
CA GLY A 162 6.99 4.72 9.97
C GLY A 162 5.98 4.18 10.97
N TRP A 163 6.34 3.11 11.67
CA TRP A 163 5.50 2.56 12.75
C TRP A 163 6.35 1.95 13.86
N ILE A 164 5.75 1.93 15.05
CA ILE A 164 6.30 1.33 16.25
C ILE A 164 5.41 0.16 16.63
N SER A 165 6.01 -0.97 16.96
CA SER A 165 5.31 -2.16 17.43
C SER A 165 5.86 -2.60 18.77
N LEU A 166 4.98 -2.77 19.75
CA LEU A 166 5.29 -3.33 21.05
C LEU A 166 4.56 -4.66 21.20
N ARG A 167 5.27 -5.72 21.59
CA ARG A 167 4.72 -7.05 21.81
C ARG A 167 5.16 -7.58 23.17
N TYR A 168 4.24 -8.24 23.83
CA TYR A 168 4.50 -9.05 25.02
C TYR A 168 4.10 -10.49 24.76
N GLU A 169 4.96 -11.45 25.11
CA GLU A 169 4.69 -12.90 25.01
C GLU A 169 4.42 -13.41 26.43
N PHE A 170 3.28 -14.13 26.65
CA PHE A 170 2.90 -14.72 27.94
C PHE A 170 3.00 -16.22 27.92
#